data_2a72d1c5eaa251fc626de0961142e79b
#
_entry.id   2a72d1c5eaa251fc626de0961142e79b
#
_cell.length_a   1.000
_cell.length_b   1.000
_cell.length_c   1.000
_cell.angle_alpha   90.00
_cell.angle_beta   90.00
_cell.angle_gamma   90.00
#
_symmetry.space_group_name_H-M   'P 1'
#
loop_
_entity.id
_entity.type
_entity.pdbx_description
1 polymer ?
#
loop_
_entity_poly.entity_id
_entity_poly.type
_entity_poly.pdbx_seq_one_letter_code
_entity_poly.pdbx_strand_id
1 'polypeptide(L)'
;AHPARYRALAGRNLRPHLPRELADVPMDNIEFLPIKDAWFSGSMNYLGRKRRADGRPEYEASYEINASLQITVPEFEQLVTHEVVPGHVTTFAFLQDLFWRGRVGFEGSVLTMNTRAATLFEGIANNAILIALGVTELDGIPDEDLRLGLLLALLQDDAKNQASYLTWHEKAAEADVAAALRRDFLV
;
A
#
# COMPACT_ATOMS: atom_id res chain seq x y z
N ALA A 1 -1.03 12.09 -12.74
CA ALA A 1 -0.76 11.14 -13.86
C ALA A 1 -0.63 9.69 -13.35
N HIS A 2 0.18 9.43 -12.33
CA HIS A 2 0.46 8.07 -11.83
C HIS A 2 -0.78 7.31 -11.31
N PRO A 3 -1.64 7.86 -10.42
CA PRO A 3 -2.81 7.12 -9.94
C PRO A 3 -3.75 6.67 -11.06
N ALA A 4 -3.98 7.51 -12.08
CA ALA A 4 -4.82 7.15 -13.23
C ALA A 4 -4.22 6.00 -14.06
N ARG A 5 -2.87 5.96 -14.20
CA ARG A 5 -2.17 4.84 -14.85
C ARG A 5 -2.42 3.53 -14.10
N TYR A 6 -2.21 3.53 -12.78
CA TYR A 6 -2.38 2.31 -11.98
C TYR A 6 -3.83 1.87 -11.84
N ARG A 7 -4.80 2.80 -11.84
CA ARG A 7 -6.22 2.46 -11.97
C ARG A 7 -6.50 1.68 -13.26
N ALA A 8 -5.97 2.18 -14.39
CA ALA A 8 -6.16 1.52 -15.68
C ALA A 8 -5.47 0.14 -15.72
N LEU A 9 -4.28 0.01 -15.13
CA LEU A 9 -3.56 -1.25 -15.01
C LEU A 9 -4.31 -2.25 -14.13
N ALA A 10 -4.73 -1.86 -12.95
CA ALA A 10 -5.53 -2.70 -12.05
C ALA A 10 -6.88 -3.08 -12.69
N GLY A 11 -7.50 -2.16 -13.44
CA GLY A 11 -8.72 -2.46 -14.20
C GLY A 11 -8.53 -3.58 -15.23
N ARG A 12 -7.36 -3.66 -15.87
CA ARG A 12 -7.05 -4.73 -16.83
C ARG A 12 -6.60 -6.02 -16.16
N ASN A 13 -5.75 -5.92 -15.14
CA ASN A 13 -5.01 -7.07 -14.62
C ASN A 13 -5.61 -7.66 -13.35
N LEU A 14 -6.40 -6.90 -12.57
CA LEU A 14 -7.06 -7.39 -11.36
C LEU A 14 -8.55 -7.66 -11.55
N ARG A 15 -9.31 -6.72 -12.13
CA ARG A 15 -10.79 -6.86 -12.23
C ARG A 15 -11.29 -8.16 -12.86
N PRO A 16 -10.67 -8.73 -13.92
CA PRO A 16 -11.13 -10.00 -14.48
C PRO A 16 -11.08 -11.18 -13.51
N HIS A 17 -10.27 -11.09 -12.48
CA HIS A 17 -10.08 -12.13 -11.47
C HIS A 17 -10.94 -11.94 -10.21
N LEU A 18 -11.63 -10.80 -10.10
CA LEU A 18 -12.50 -10.51 -8.96
C LEU A 18 -13.85 -11.24 -9.07
N PRO A 19 -14.46 -11.59 -7.93
CA PRO A 19 -15.87 -11.99 -7.90
C PRO A 19 -16.75 -10.93 -8.54
N ARG A 20 -17.81 -11.36 -9.26
CA ARG A 20 -18.73 -10.44 -9.95
C ARG A 20 -19.31 -9.37 -9.04
N GLU A 21 -19.54 -9.72 -7.78
CA GLU A 21 -20.07 -8.80 -6.78
C GLU A 21 -19.15 -7.60 -6.46
N LEU A 22 -17.84 -7.72 -6.72
CA LEU A 22 -16.85 -6.66 -6.51
C LEU A 22 -16.50 -5.89 -7.79
N ALA A 23 -17.02 -6.31 -8.95
CA ALA A 23 -16.64 -5.73 -10.24
C ALA A 23 -16.90 -4.22 -10.35
N ASP A 24 -17.96 -3.72 -9.70
CA ASP A 24 -18.38 -2.32 -9.74
C ASP A 24 -17.91 -1.50 -8.53
N VAL A 25 -17.17 -2.09 -7.61
CA VAL A 25 -16.62 -1.37 -6.45
C VAL A 25 -15.49 -0.45 -6.92
N PRO A 26 -15.51 0.85 -6.57
CA PRO A 26 -14.40 1.76 -6.86
C PRO A 26 -13.11 1.29 -6.20
N MET A 27 -11.99 1.38 -6.90
CA MET A 27 -10.70 0.97 -6.38
C MET A 27 -9.84 2.14 -5.88
N ASP A 28 -10.25 3.38 -6.12
CA ASP A 28 -9.42 4.56 -5.86
C ASP A 28 -10.26 5.84 -5.66
N ASN A 29 -11.35 5.75 -4.93
CA ASN A 29 -12.09 6.96 -4.54
C ASN A 29 -11.35 7.68 -3.42
N ILE A 30 -10.35 8.49 -3.78
CA ILE A 30 -9.38 9.06 -2.86
C ILE A 30 -9.14 10.54 -3.15
N GLU A 31 -8.98 11.31 -2.08
CA GLU A 31 -8.49 12.69 -2.10
C GLU A 31 -7.02 12.72 -1.69
N PHE A 32 -6.17 13.34 -2.51
CA PHE A 32 -4.76 13.55 -2.21
C PHE A 32 -4.57 14.86 -1.46
N LEU A 33 -3.97 14.78 -0.28
CA LEU A 33 -3.73 15.92 0.62
C LEU A 33 -2.23 16.14 0.78
N PRO A 34 -1.62 17.11 0.07
CA PRO A 34 -0.21 17.42 0.26
C PRO A 34 -0.02 18.09 1.63
N ILE A 35 0.85 17.51 2.43
CA ILE A 35 1.26 18.04 3.74
C ILE A 35 2.76 18.32 3.74
N LYS A 36 3.26 19.08 4.73
CA LYS A 36 4.67 19.39 4.86
C LYS A 36 5.18 18.98 6.23
N ASP A 37 6.48 18.72 6.28
CA ASP A 37 7.23 18.47 7.50
C ASP A 37 6.66 17.33 8.38
N ALA A 38 6.04 16.33 7.74
CA ALA A 38 5.59 15.14 8.44
C ALA A 38 6.77 14.16 8.69
N TRP A 39 6.66 13.37 9.74
CA TRP A 39 7.65 12.32 10.08
C TRP A 39 7.51 11.06 9.22
N PHE A 40 6.48 10.98 8.40
CA PHE A 40 6.18 9.86 7.49
C PHE A 40 6.19 10.34 6.04
N SER A 41 6.33 9.42 5.09
CA SER A 41 6.29 9.69 3.65
C SER A 41 4.87 9.85 3.11
N GLY A 42 3.95 9.05 3.59
CA GLY A 42 2.53 9.12 3.27
C GLY A 42 1.70 8.37 4.30
N SER A 43 0.42 8.71 4.39
CA SER A 43 -0.54 8.05 5.27
C SER A 43 -1.90 7.99 4.61
N MET A 44 -2.41 6.79 4.44
CA MET A 44 -3.74 6.54 3.91
C MET A 44 -4.76 6.46 5.05
N ASN A 45 -5.85 7.19 4.90
CA ASN A 45 -6.99 7.16 5.81
C ASN A 45 -8.22 6.69 5.04
N TYR A 46 -8.66 5.45 5.28
CA TYR A 46 -9.91 4.97 4.74
C TYR A 46 -11.07 5.48 5.60
N LEU A 47 -11.93 6.31 5.02
CA LEU A 47 -13.00 6.99 5.77
C LEU A 47 -14.29 6.19 5.76
N GLY A 48 -14.77 5.77 4.61
CA GLY A 48 -15.92 4.88 4.44
C GLY A 48 -17.24 5.33 5.07
N ARG A 49 -17.39 6.63 5.34
CA ARG A 49 -18.55 7.19 6.07
C ARG A 49 -19.69 7.65 5.16
N LYS A 50 -19.35 8.11 3.98
CA LYS A 50 -20.32 8.67 3.04
C LYS A 50 -21.19 7.58 2.42
N ARG A 51 -22.44 7.95 2.15
CA ARG A 51 -23.43 7.07 1.53
C ARG A 51 -24.03 7.76 0.30
N ARG A 52 -24.23 6.97 -0.74
CA ARG A 52 -25.00 7.37 -1.93
C ARG A 52 -26.49 7.47 -1.60
N ALA A 53 -27.27 8.04 -2.51
CA ALA A 53 -28.73 8.15 -2.35
C ALA A 53 -29.44 6.79 -2.18
N ASP A 54 -28.87 5.73 -2.73
CA ASP A 54 -29.35 4.34 -2.62
C ASP A 54 -28.87 3.62 -1.34
N GLY A 55 -28.16 4.33 -0.44
CA GLY A 55 -27.62 3.79 0.81
C GLY A 55 -26.28 3.06 0.67
N ARG A 56 -25.79 2.83 -0.54
CA ARG A 56 -24.48 2.18 -0.77
C ARG A 56 -23.33 3.08 -0.31
N PRO A 57 -22.22 2.49 0.17
CA PRO A 57 -21.02 3.26 0.48
C PRO A 57 -20.50 4.06 -0.73
N GLU A 58 -19.83 5.17 -0.49
CA GLU A 58 -19.04 5.90 -1.50
C GLU A 58 -17.58 5.45 -1.53
N TYR A 59 -17.14 4.66 -0.55
CA TYR A 59 -15.80 4.09 -0.42
C TYR A 59 -14.70 5.16 -0.42
N GLU A 60 -14.97 6.29 0.21
CA GLU A 60 -14.05 7.43 0.21
C GLU A 60 -12.86 7.22 1.14
N ALA A 61 -11.71 7.70 0.70
CA ALA A 61 -10.46 7.69 1.43
C ALA A 61 -9.72 9.03 1.24
N SER A 62 -8.75 9.31 2.08
CA SER A 62 -7.78 10.38 1.87
C SER A 62 -6.36 9.83 1.96
N TYR A 63 -5.44 10.45 1.23
CA TYR A 63 -4.03 10.12 1.27
C TYR A 63 -3.22 11.40 1.52
N GLU A 64 -2.65 11.48 2.71
CA GLU A 64 -1.71 12.52 3.08
C GLU A 64 -0.33 12.18 2.53
N ILE A 65 0.21 13.03 1.68
CA ILE A 65 1.54 12.85 1.11
C ILE A 65 2.49 13.96 1.58
N ASN A 66 3.64 13.57 2.12
CA ASN A 66 4.64 14.52 2.56
C ASN A 66 5.38 15.17 1.38
N ALA A 67 4.93 16.37 1.01
CA ALA A 67 5.49 17.13 -0.11
C ALA A 67 6.88 17.72 0.16
N SER A 68 7.41 17.58 1.40
CA SER A 68 8.77 18.01 1.74
C SER A 68 9.82 16.95 1.43
N LEU A 69 9.41 15.70 1.18
CA LEU A 69 10.34 14.63 0.87
C LEU A 69 10.67 14.59 -0.62
N GLN A 70 11.93 14.31 -0.92
CA GLN A 70 12.38 13.96 -2.26
C GLN A 70 12.42 12.44 -2.35
N ILE A 71 11.56 11.88 -3.17
CA ILE A 71 11.49 10.45 -3.47
C ILE A 71 11.65 10.22 -4.95
N THR A 72 12.17 9.07 -5.34
CA THR A 72 12.31 8.69 -6.74
C THR A 72 10.93 8.36 -7.36
N VAL A 73 10.85 8.36 -8.69
CA VAL A 73 9.61 7.97 -9.38
C VAL A 73 9.21 6.53 -9.04
N PRO A 74 10.11 5.52 -9.04
CA PRO A 74 9.77 4.16 -8.63
C PRO A 74 9.23 4.06 -7.19
N GLU A 75 9.86 4.76 -6.22
CA GLU A 75 9.36 4.81 -4.85
C GLU A 75 7.95 5.41 -4.77
N PHE A 76 7.71 6.49 -5.53
CA PHE A 76 6.38 7.10 -5.58
C PHE A 76 5.35 6.15 -6.22
N GLU A 77 5.72 5.43 -7.28
CA GLU A 77 4.86 4.45 -7.93
C GLU A 77 4.54 3.27 -6.99
N GLN A 78 5.54 2.78 -6.26
CA GLN A 78 5.32 1.79 -5.21
C GLN A 78 4.37 2.31 -4.13
N LEU A 79 4.60 3.52 -3.63
CA LEU A 79 3.77 4.12 -2.59
C LEU A 79 2.31 4.27 -3.04
N VAL A 80 2.07 4.74 -4.26
CA VAL A 80 0.72 4.87 -4.83
C VAL A 80 0.04 3.51 -5.01
N THR A 81 0.76 2.49 -5.41
CA THR A 81 0.17 1.15 -5.56
C THR A 81 -0.09 0.50 -4.21
N HIS A 82 0.79 0.67 -3.25
CA HIS A 82 0.66 0.18 -1.88
C HIS A 82 -0.53 0.84 -1.17
N GLU A 83 -0.56 2.16 -1.13
CA GLU A 83 -1.57 2.89 -0.35
C GLU A 83 -2.92 2.98 -1.07
N VAL A 84 -2.92 3.07 -2.40
CA VAL A 84 -4.13 3.39 -3.14
C VAL A 84 -4.63 2.23 -3.99
N VAL A 85 -4.06 2.03 -5.19
CA VAL A 85 -4.63 1.13 -6.21
C VAL A 85 -3.56 0.22 -6.84
N PRO A 86 -3.67 -1.09 -6.66
CA PRO A 86 -4.72 -1.86 -5.99
C PRO A 86 -4.49 -2.21 -4.50
N GLY A 87 -3.75 -1.39 -3.77
CA GLY A 87 -3.39 -1.61 -2.37
C GLY A 87 -4.51 -1.36 -1.35
N HIS A 88 -4.18 -0.60 -0.28
CA HIS A 88 -5.06 -0.46 0.88
C HIS A 88 -6.43 0.14 0.57
N VAL A 89 -6.52 1.23 -0.18
CA VAL A 89 -7.83 1.83 -0.52
C VAL A 89 -8.72 0.83 -1.25
N THR A 90 -8.15 0.09 -2.20
CA THR A 90 -8.88 -0.93 -2.96
C THR A 90 -9.37 -2.07 -2.05
N THR A 91 -8.49 -2.62 -1.22
CA THR A 91 -8.83 -3.75 -0.33
C THR A 91 -9.86 -3.35 0.71
N PHE A 92 -9.77 -2.14 1.26
CA PHE A 92 -10.76 -1.64 2.23
C PHE A 92 -12.10 -1.33 1.58
N ALA A 93 -12.12 -0.83 0.34
CA ALA A 93 -13.36 -0.65 -0.40
C ALA A 93 -14.08 -1.99 -0.64
N PHE A 94 -13.34 -3.03 -1.02
CA PHE A 94 -13.88 -4.36 -1.18
C PHE A 94 -14.41 -4.94 0.12
N LEU A 95 -13.66 -4.79 1.21
CA LEU A 95 -14.06 -5.26 2.54
C LEU A 95 -15.32 -4.54 3.03
N GLN A 96 -15.43 -3.22 2.82
CA GLN A 96 -16.62 -2.46 3.15
C GLN A 96 -17.84 -2.90 2.33
N ASP A 97 -17.67 -3.18 1.04
CA ASP A 97 -18.75 -3.68 0.18
C ASP A 97 -19.24 -5.06 0.64
N LEU A 98 -18.30 -5.96 0.96
CA LEU A 98 -18.62 -7.28 1.48
C LEU A 98 -19.34 -7.20 2.84
N PHE A 99 -18.93 -6.28 3.72
CA PHE A 99 -19.62 -6.02 4.98
C PHE A 99 -21.03 -5.45 4.73
N TRP A 100 -21.18 -4.48 3.86
CA TRP A 100 -22.47 -3.90 3.50
C TRP A 100 -23.44 -4.94 2.93
N ARG A 101 -22.93 -5.93 2.18
CA ARG A 101 -23.71 -7.07 1.65
C ARG A 101 -23.95 -8.18 2.68
N GLY A 102 -23.45 -8.05 3.90
CA GLY A 102 -23.56 -9.09 4.94
C GLY A 102 -22.73 -10.35 4.65
N ARG A 103 -21.69 -10.25 3.82
CA ARG A 103 -20.79 -11.37 3.47
C ARG A 103 -19.65 -11.56 4.47
N VAL A 104 -19.30 -10.50 5.19
CA VAL A 104 -18.34 -10.53 6.32
C VAL A 104 -18.97 -9.88 7.54
N GLY A 105 -18.58 -10.33 8.74
CA GLY A 105 -19.02 -9.75 9.98
C GLY A 105 -18.31 -8.43 10.31
N PHE A 106 -18.78 -7.76 11.35
CA PHE A 106 -18.22 -6.49 11.81
C PHE A 106 -16.72 -6.60 12.13
N GLU A 107 -16.31 -7.70 12.75
CA GLU A 107 -14.92 -7.98 13.11
C GLU A 107 -13.99 -7.97 11.89
N GLY A 108 -14.47 -8.48 10.75
CA GLY A 108 -13.73 -8.47 9.50
C GLY A 108 -13.58 -7.09 8.87
N SER A 109 -14.47 -6.14 9.23
CA SER A 109 -14.42 -4.76 8.75
C SER A 109 -13.58 -3.82 9.62
N VAL A 110 -13.23 -4.25 10.84
CA VAL A 110 -12.39 -3.49 11.78
C VAL A 110 -10.93 -3.90 11.57
N LEU A 111 -10.21 -3.08 10.83
CA LEU A 111 -8.78 -3.25 10.65
C LEU A 111 -8.05 -2.46 11.72
N THR A 112 -7.50 -3.18 12.66
CA THR A 112 -6.64 -2.58 13.67
C THR A 112 -5.18 -2.84 13.33
N MET A 113 -4.36 -1.79 13.39
CA MET A 113 -2.91 -1.92 13.34
C MET A 113 -2.45 -2.92 14.43
N ASN A 114 -1.34 -3.62 14.18
CA ASN A 114 -0.78 -4.61 15.11
C ASN A 114 -1.63 -5.88 15.32
N THR A 115 -2.47 -6.24 14.38
CA THR A 115 -3.17 -7.52 14.35
C THR A 115 -2.59 -8.44 13.26
N ARG A 116 -2.88 -9.74 13.35
CA ARG A 116 -2.52 -10.71 12.30
C ARG A 116 -3.18 -10.38 10.97
N ALA A 117 -4.36 -9.75 10.99
CA ALA A 117 -5.02 -9.29 9.77
C ALA A 117 -4.22 -8.19 9.07
N ALA A 118 -3.58 -7.28 9.83
CA ALA A 118 -2.70 -6.26 9.25
C ALA A 118 -1.57 -6.88 8.43
N THR A 119 -0.96 -7.97 8.88
CA THR A 119 0.09 -8.67 8.12
C THR A 119 -0.38 -9.11 6.73
N LEU A 120 -1.63 -9.61 6.62
CA LEU A 120 -2.19 -9.99 5.32
C LEU A 120 -2.40 -8.77 4.42
N PHE A 121 -2.96 -7.69 4.96
CA PHE A 121 -3.23 -6.48 4.18
C PHE A 121 -1.95 -5.77 3.75
N GLU A 122 -0.93 -5.72 4.60
CA GLU A 122 0.41 -5.22 4.24
C GLU A 122 1.05 -6.10 3.16
N GLY A 123 0.94 -7.43 3.28
CA GLY A 123 1.42 -8.35 2.26
C GLY A 123 0.76 -8.14 0.89
N ILE A 124 -0.55 -7.90 0.85
CA ILE A 124 -1.27 -7.55 -0.39
C ILE A 124 -0.78 -6.20 -0.92
N ALA A 125 -0.67 -5.18 -0.06
CA ALA A 125 -0.25 -3.85 -0.44
C ALA A 125 1.20 -3.82 -0.96
N ASN A 126 2.12 -4.55 -0.34
CA ASN A 126 3.51 -4.68 -0.80
C ASN A 126 3.62 -5.33 -2.18
N ASN A 127 2.69 -6.21 -2.55
CA ASN A 127 2.63 -6.85 -3.86
C ASN A 127 1.70 -6.12 -4.84
N ALA A 128 1.08 -5.01 -4.44
CA ALA A 128 0.09 -4.31 -5.26
C ALA A 128 0.64 -3.82 -6.61
N ILE A 129 1.91 -3.41 -6.67
CA ILE A 129 2.54 -3.01 -7.92
C ILE A 129 2.66 -4.17 -8.91
N LEU A 130 3.01 -5.37 -8.44
CA LEU A 130 3.06 -6.57 -9.28
C LEU A 130 1.67 -6.94 -9.79
N ILE A 131 0.66 -6.89 -8.92
CA ILE A 131 -0.75 -7.12 -9.29
C ILE A 131 -1.19 -6.10 -10.35
N ALA A 132 -0.86 -4.82 -10.17
CA ALA A 132 -1.21 -3.79 -11.15
C ALA A 132 -0.55 -4.01 -12.50
N LEU A 133 0.71 -4.42 -12.51
CA LEU A 133 1.47 -4.70 -13.73
C LEU A 133 1.09 -6.04 -14.37
N GLY A 134 0.41 -6.94 -13.64
CA GLY A 134 0.02 -8.27 -14.11
C GLY A 134 1.21 -9.24 -14.20
N VAL A 135 2.18 -9.07 -13.31
CA VAL A 135 3.37 -9.94 -13.21
C VAL A 135 3.40 -10.61 -11.83
N THR A 136 4.06 -11.74 -11.73
CA THR A 136 4.17 -12.53 -10.49
C THR A 136 5.45 -12.25 -9.71
N GLU A 137 6.46 -11.70 -10.38
CA GLU A 137 7.80 -11.49 -9.84
C GLU A 137 8.37 -10.18 -10.38
N LEU A 138 9.34 -9.59 -9.66
CA LEU A 138 10.02 -8.37 -10.08
C LEU A 138 10.73 -8.53 -11.43
N ASP A 139 11.27 -9.70 -11.70
CA ASP A 139 11.95 -9.99 -12.97
C ASP A 139 11.01 -9.96 -14.17
N GLY A 140 9.69 -10.07 -13.94
CA GLY A 140 8.66 -9.90 -14.96
C GLY A 140 8.39 -8.44 -15.34
N ILE A 141 8.98 -7.47 -14.64
CA ILE A 141 8.82 -6.03 -14.94
C ILE A 141 9.76 -5.67 -16.09
N PRO A 142 9.23 -5.27 -17.27
CA PRO A 142 10.06 -4.98 -18.43
C PRO A 142 10.85 -3.68 -18.33
N ASP A 143 10.41 -2.74 -17.50
CA ASP A 143 11.08 -1.46 -17.25
C ASP A 143 12.18 -1.68 -16.20
N GLU A 144 13.44 -1.63 -16.65
CA GLU A 144 14.61 -1.89 -15.80
C GLU A 144 14.80 -0.81 -14.73
N ASP A 145 14.52 0.44 -15.03
CA ASP A 145 14.64 1.54 -14.08
C ASP A 145 13.60 1.40 -12.97
N LEU A 146 12.37 1.06 -13.34
CA LEU A 146 11.31 0.78 -12.38
C LEU A 146 11.69 -0.44 -11.52
N ARG A 147 12.13 -1.52 -12.13
CA ARG A 147 12.55 -2.74 -11.42
C ARG A 147 13.68 -2.47 -10.42
N LEU A 148 14.73 -1.76 -10.85
CA LEU A 148 15.83 -1.38 -9.97
C LEU A 148 15.35 -0.49 -8.80
N GLY A 149 14.54 0.50 -9.09
CA GLY A 149 13.98 1.38 -8.05
C GLY A 149 13.13 0.63 -7.03
N LEU A 150 12.34 -0.37 -7.46
CA LEU A 150 11.57 -1.22 -6.56
C LEU A 150 12.47 -2.14 -5.70
N LEU A 151 13.52 -2.70 -6.27
CA LEU A 151 14.50 -3.48 -5.52
C LEU A 151 15.18 -2.64 -4.44
N LEU A 152 15.54 -1.39 -4.75
CA LEU A 152 16.11 -0.46 -3.77
C LEU A 152 15.11 -0.11 -2.67
N ALA A 153 13.84 0.10 -3.00
CA ALA A 153 12.80 0.37 -2.02
C ALA A 153 12.59 -0.83 -1.07
N LEU A 154 12.55 -2.04 -1.60
CA LEU A 154 12.46 -3.27 -0.79
C LEU A 154 13.67 -3.45 0.11
N LEU A 155 14.87 -3.18 -0.40
CA LEU A 155 16.09 -3.24 0.40
C LEU A 155 16.06 -2.26 1.57
N GLN A 156 15.52 -1.07 1.37
CA GLN A 156 15.31 -0.09 2.46
C GLN A 156 14.34 -0.60 3.53
N ASP A 157 13.26 -1.27 3.13
CA ASP A 157 12.30 -1.84 4.07
C ASP A 157 12.90 -2.99 4.88
N ASP A 158 13.70 -3.83 4.26
CA ASP A 158 14.47 -4.87 4.96
C ASP A 158 15.47 -4.27 5.94
N ALA A 159 16.16 -3.19 5.55
CA ALA A 159 17.07 -2.46 6.45
C ALA A 159 16.34 -1.89 7.67
N LYS A 160 15.15 -1.29 7.49
CA LYS A 160 14.30 -0.79 8.58
C LYS A 160 13.86 -1.91 9.52
N ASN A 161 13.45 -3.06 8.97
CA ASN A 161 13.06 -4.24 9.74
C ASN A 161 14.25 -4.77 10.56
N GLN A 162 15.41 -4.88 9.95
CA GLN A 162 16.63 -5.31 10.64
C GLN A 162 17.04 -4.34 11.74
N ALA A 163 16.99 -3.03 11.48
CA ALA A 163 17.24 -2.01 12.49
C ALA A 163 16.31 -2.14 13.70
N SER A 164 15.01 -2.32 13.43
CA SER A 164 14.01 -2.52 14.47
C SER A 164 14.26 -3.78 15.28
N TYR A 165 14.60 -4.88 14.64
CA TYR A 165 14.92 -6.15 15.30
C TYR A 165 16.15 -6.00 16.20
N LEU A 166 17.25 -5.48 15.69
CA LEU A 166 18.48 -5.27 16.45
C LEU A 166 18.25 -4.34 17.66
N THR A 167 17.52 -3.25 17.44
CA THR A 167 17.27 -2.24 18.51
C THR A 167 16.35 -2.78 19.59
N TRP A 168 15.22 -3.37 19.22
CA TRP A 168 14.16 -3.68 20.18
C TRP A 168 14.22 -5.12 20.71
N HIS A 169 14.61 -6.08 19.89
CA HIS A 169 14.72 -7.48 20.30
C HIS A 169 16.10 -7.78 20.89
N GLU A 170 17.17 -7.49 20.14
CA GLU A 170 18.54 -7.77 20.55
C GLU A 170 19.13 -6.72 21.53
N LYS A 171 18.46 -5.57 21.70
CA LYS A 171 18.94 -4.46 22.54
C LYS A 171 20.33 -3.97 22.17
N ALA A 172 20.68 -4.05 20.89
CA ALA A 172 21.99 -3.60 20.38
C ALA A 172 22.16 -2.08 20.55
N ALA A 173 23.39 -1.66 20.74
CA ALA A 173 23.73 -0.23 20.78
C ALA A 173 23.56 0.39 19.38
N GLU A 174 23.23 1.68 19.32
CA GLU A 174 23.01 2.41 18.06
C GLU A 174 24.18 2.27 17.09
N ALA A 175 25.43 2.32 17.60
CA ALA A 175 26.65 2.16 16.78
C ALA A 175 26.73 0.78 16.12
N ASP A 176 26.30 -0.29 16.82
CA ASP A 176 26.30 -1.65 16.32
C ASP A 176 25.20 -1.85 15.27
N VAL A 177 24.02 -1.25 15.50
CA VAL A 177 22.94 -1.23 14.51
C VAL A 177 23.42 -0.53 13.24
N ALA A 178 23.99 0.66 13.34
CA ALA A 178 24.51 1.40 12.20
C ALA A 178 25.61 0.63 11.45
N ALA A 179 26.50 -0.05 12.17
CA ALA A 179 27.54 -0.87 11.57
C ALA A 179 26.98 -2.08 10.81
N ALA A 180 25.95 -2.74 11.37
CA ALA A 180 25.27 -3.84 10.72
C ALA A 180 24.54 -3.39 9.44
N LEU A 181 23.82 -2.27 9.48
CA LEU A 181 23.12 -1.74 8.32
C LEU A 181 24.07 -1.35 7.20
N ARG A 182 25.20 -0.69 7.50
CA ARG A 182 26.21 -0.36 6.49
C ARG A 182 26.81 -1.60 5.84
N ARG A 183 27.07 -2.64 6.62
CA ARG A 183 27.66 -3.89 6.12
C ARG A 183 26.69 -4.66 5.22
N ASP A 184 25.44 -4.78 5.64
CA ASP A 184 24.47 -5.71 5.06
C ASP A 184 23.56 -5.06 4.01
N PHE A 185 23.32 -3.74 4.11
CA PHE A 185 22.38 -3.01 3.27
C PHE A 185 22.95 -1.77 2.57
N LEU A 186 24.21 -1.47 2.77
CA LEU A 186 24.92 -0.32 2.16
C LEU A 186 24.33 1.05 2.54
N VAL A 187 23.72 1.19 3.69
CA VAL A 187 23.07 2.42 4.19
C VAL A 187 23.76 2.98 5.45
#